data_b1f8a6a61ad21f3f9121f234091cc3a3
#
_entry.id   b1f8a6a61ad21f3f9121f234091cc3a3
#
_cell.length_a   1.000
_cell.length_b   1.000
_cell.length_c   1.000
_cell.angle_alpha   90.00
_cell.angle_beta   90.00
_cell.angle_gamma   90.00
#
_symmetry.space_group_name_H-M   'P 1'
#
loop_
_entity.id
_entity.type
_entity.pdbx_description
1 polymer ?
#
loop_
_entity_poly.entity_id
_entity_poly.type
_entity_poly.pdbx_seq_one_letter_code
_entity_poly.pdbx_strand_id
1 'polypeptide(L)'
;MEYRRFEDSYVVRLNKGEEIISSLKQLCIDENIKLGEITGLGASDFVEIGVFNVNTKEYNTKKFEGMFEITSLVGNVTTKDGDVYLHIHINFGDEDGLVKGGHLVKATISATSEIILRIIEGNVGRKLNPEIGLNLFDF
;
A
#
# COMPACT_ATOMS: atom_id res chain seq x y z
N MET A 1 -14.76 4.90 0.85
CA MET A 1 -14.02 4.30 1.99
C MET A 1 -14.82 4.50 3.26
N GLU A 2 -14.94 3.45 4.07
CA GLU A 2 -15.52 3.47 5.41
C GLU A 2 -14.49 2.89 6.37
N TYR A 3 -14.40 3.46 7.58
CA TYR A 3 -13.48 2.95 8.59
C TYR A 3 -14.00 3.19 10.01
N ARG A 4 -13.47 2.40 10.93
CA ARG A 4 -13.72 2.55 12.35
C ARG A 4 -12.43 2.34 13.13
N ARG A 5 -12.18 3.21 14.11
CA ARG A 5 -11.05 3.11 15.01
C ARG A 5 -11.36 2.22 16.20
N PHE A 6 -10.42 1.35 16.58
CA PHE A 6 -10.40 0.54 17.79
C PHE A 6 -9.02 0.67 18.42
N GLU A 7 -8.92 1.39 19.51
CA GLU A 7 -7.65 1.66 20.22
C GLU A 7 -6.55 2.16 19.28
N ASP A 8 -5.58 1.29 18.98
CA ASP A 8 -4.43 1.54 18.11
C ASP A 8 -4.67 1.14 16.64
N SER A 9 -5.85 0.65 16.30
CA SER A 9 -6.12 0.06 14.99
C SER A 9 -7.32 0.68 14.30
N TYR A 10 -7.21 0.83 12.99
CA TYR A 10 -8.32 1.14 12.08
C TYR A 10 -8.71 -0.09 11.29
N VAL A 11 -10.00 -0.44 11.35
CA VAL A 11 -10.62 -1.42 10.45
C VAL A 11 -11.22 -0.65 9.30
N VAL A 12 -10.69 -0.85 8.10
CA VAL A 12 -11.00 -0.07 6.90
C VAL A 12 -11.62 -0.96 5.85
N ARG A 13 -12.71 -0.48 5.23
CA ARG A 13 -13.31 -1.09 4.05
C ARG A 13 -13.23 -0.12 2.88
N LEU A 14 -12.62 -0.56 1.80
CA LEU A 14 -12.71 0.11 0.51
C LEU A 14 -13.84 -0.49 -0.31
N ASN A 15 -14.61 0.37 -0.96
CA ASN A 15 -15.72 0.01 -1.82
C ASN A 15 -15.26 -0.10 -3.29
N LYS A 16 -16.09 -0.70 -4.11
CA LYS A 16 -15.87 -0.77 -5.57
C LYS A 16 -15.53 0.60 -6.16
N GLY A 17 -14.50 0.64 -7.00
CA GLY A 17 -14.02 1.83 -7.70
C GLY A 17 -13.02 2.68 -6.90
N GLU A 18 -12.83 2.43 -5.62
CA GLU A 18 -11.83 3.14 -4.82
C GLU A 18 -10.43 2.61 -5.08
N GLU A 19 -9.43 3.49 -4.96
CA GLU A 19 -8.02 3.17 -5.19
C GLU A 19 -7.29 3.07 -3.86
N ILE A 20 -6.50 2.00 -3.68
CA ILE A 20 -5.91 1.65 -2.38
C ILE A 20 -4.98 2.74 -1.85
N ILE A 21 -4.00 3.19 -2.66
CA ILE A 21 -2.95 4.12 -2.20
C ILE A 21 -3.55 5.47 -1.80
N SER A 22 -4.37 6.04 -2.66
CA SER A 22 -4.99 7.35 -2.41
C SER A 22 -5.94 7.31 -1.22
N SER A 23 -6.72 6.23 -1.07
CA SER A 23 -7.65 6.06 0.05
C SER A 23 -6.92 5.95 1.38
N LEU A 24 -5.89 5.11 1.46
CA LEU A 24 -5.10 4.96 2.68
C LEU A 24 -4.27 6.21 3.01
N LYS A 25 -3.76 6.90 2.00
CA LYS A 25 -3.05 8.17 2.20
C LYS A 25 -3.99 9.22 2.79
N GLN A 26 -5.21 9.32 2.27
CA GLN A 26 -6.21 10.25 2.80
C GLN A 26 -6.57 9.93 4.24
N LEU A 27 -6.82 8.64 4.57
CA LEU A 27 -7.05 8.22 5.96
C LEU A 27 -5.90 8.64 6.89
N CYS A 28 -4.65 8.41 6.47
CA CYS A 28 -3.49 8.77 7.29
C CYS A 28 -3.37 10.29 7.51
N ILE A 29 -3.76 11.10 6.52
CA ILE A 29 -3.80 12.56 6.63
C ILE A 29 -4.90 12.99 7.60
N ASP A 30 -6.13 12.51 7.41
CA ASP A 30 -7.31 12.90 8.19
C ASP A 30 -7.16 12.54 9.68
N GLU A 31 -6.53 11.39 9.96
CA GLU A 31 -6.33 10.86 11.31
C GLU A 31 -4.93 11.16 11.89
N ASN A 32 -4.11 11.93 11.16
CA ASN A 32 -2.73 12.30 11.55
C ASN A 32 -1.85 11.09 11.92
N ILE A 33 -1.95 10.01 11.13
CA ILE A 33 -1.16 8.78 11.33
C ILE A 33 0.22 8.97 10.69
N LYS A 34 1.28 8.90 11.50
CA LYS A 34 2.67 9.12 11.07
C LYS A 34 3.49 7.83 11.00
N LEU A 35 3.07 6.80 11.72
CA LEU A 35 3.73 5.50 11.74
C LEU A 35 2.68 4.41 11.95
N GLY A 36 2.73 3.36 11.14
CA GLY A 36 1.80 2.26 11.23
C GLY A 36 2.12 1.09 10.33
N GLU A 37 1.45 -0.02 10.60
CA GLU A 37 1.49 -1.25 9.83
C GLU A 37 0.17 -1.41 9.06
N ILE A 38 0.24 -1.89 7.83
CA ILE A 38 -0.89 -2.14 6.96
C ILE A 38 -0.92 -3.62 6.60
N THR A 39 -2.07 -4.26 6.79
CA THR A 39 -2.36 -5.61 6.29
C THR A 39 -3.75 -5.63 5.69
N GLY A 40 -3.97 -6.43 4.64
CA GLY A 40 -5.29 -6.47 4.01
C GLY A 40 -5.44 -7.55 2.96
N LEU A 41 -6.66 -7.66 2.48
CA LEU A 41 -7.12 -8.54 1.41
C LEU A 41 -8.27 -7.87 0.64
N GLY A 42 -8.75 -8.49 -0.43
CA GLY A 42 -9.88 -7.96 -1.20
C GLY A 42 -9.89 -8.43 -2.64
N ALA A 43 -10.66 -7.74 -3.49
CA ALA A 43 -10.73 -8.01 -4.92
C ALA A 43 -10.45 -6.76 -5.75
N SER A 44 -9.74 -6.92 -6.87
CA SER A 44 -9.34 -5.83 -7.76
C SER A 44 -9.60 -6.18 -9.21
N ASP A 45 -9.90 -5.18 -10.04
CA ASP A 45 -10.00 -5.31 -11.50
C ASP A 45 -8.83 -4.65 -12.25
N PHE A 46 -8.02 -3.87 -11.52
CA PHE A 46 -6.82 -3.23 -12.06
C PHE A 46 -5.72 -3.21 -11.01
N VAL A 47 -4.55 -3.74 -11.35
CA VAL A 47 -3.35 -3.69 -10.50
C VAL A 47 -2.14 -3.25 -11.32
N GLU A 48 -1.42 -2.25 -10.84
CA GLU A 48 -0.10 -1.87 -11.32
C GLU A 48 0.93 -2.13 -10.23
N ILE A 49 1.92 -2.95 -10.54
CA ILE A 49 3.04 -3.26 -9.64
C ILE A 49 4.36 -2.84 -10.26
N GLY A 50 5.35 -2.60 -9.40
CA GLY A 50 6.71 -2.28 -9.80
C GLY A 50 7.74 -3.21 -9.16
N VAL A 51 8.83 -3.42 -9.88
CA VAL A 51 10.06 -4.04 -9.36
C VAL A 51 11.20 -3.06 -9.59
N PHE A 52 11.85 -2.67 -8.50
CA PHE A 52 12.95 -1.71 -8.56
C PHE A 52 14.23 -2.39 -9.06
N ASN A 53 14.83 -1.80 -10.09
CA ASN A 53 16.14 -2.21 -10.58
C ASN A 53 17.22 -1.35 -9.92
N VAL A 54 18.00 -1.94 -9.04
CA VAL A 54 19.06 -1.24 -8.27
C VAL A 54 20.21 -0.73 -9.14
N ASN A 55 20.43 -1.33 -10.32
CA ASN A 55 21.49 -0.92 -11.23
C ASN A 55 21.11 0.31 -12.06
N THR A 56 19.88 0.35 -12.57
CA THR A 56 19.35 1.50 -13.35
C THR A 56 18.70 2.55 -12.45
N LYS A 57 18.40 2.21 -11.19
CA LYS A 57 17.65 3.04 -10.23
C LYS A 57 16.26 3.44 -10.73
N GLU A 58 15.59 2.52 -11.43
CA GLU A 58 14.27 2.72 -12.02
C GLU A 58 13.31 1.60 -11.61
N TYR A 59 12.02 1.93 -11.52
CA TYR A 59 10.96 0.96 -11.39
C TYR A 59 10.53 0.43 -12.76
N ASN A 60 10.63 -0.88 -12.95
CA ASN A 60 9.97 -1.57 -14.05
C ASN A 60 8.53 -1.86 -13.62
N THR A 61 7.56 -1.12 -14.16
CA THR A 61 6.16 -1.31 -13.82
C THR A 61 5.44 -2.21 -14.81
N LYS A 62 4.42 -2.91 -14.32
CA LYS A 62 3.54 -3.75 -15.13
C LYS A 62 2.10 -3.61 -14.67
N LYS A 63 1.20 -3.45 -15.65
CA LYS A 63 -0.25 -3.31 -15.45
C LYS A 63 -0.95 -4.62 -15.74
N PHE A 64 -1.97 -4.92 -14.95
CA PHE A 64 -2.83 -6.09 -15.08
C PHE A 64 -4.28 -5.63 -14.99
N GLU A 65 -5.10 -6.12 -15.91
CA GLU A 65 -6.55 -5.90 -15.95
C GLU A 65 -7.25 -7.25 -15.97
N GLY A 66 -8.30 -7.43 -15.17
CA GLY A 66 -9.01 -8.69 -15.05
C GLY A 66 -9.70 -8.85 -13.70
N MET A 67 -10.06 -10.08 -13.35
CA MET A 67 -10.60 -10.40 -12.03
C MET A 67 -9.47 -10.96 -11.17
N PHE A 68 -9.20 -10.27 -10.06
CA PHE A 68 -8.11 -10.63 -9.16
C PHE A 68 -8.59 -10.68 -7.72
N GLU A 69 -8.13 -11.69 -6.98
CA GLU A 69 -8.18 -11.72 -5.52
C GLU A 69 -6.87 -11.18 -4.95
N ILE A 70 -6.96 -10.13 -4.12
CA ILE A 70 -5.81 -9.64 -3.35
C ILE A 70 -5.57 -10.64 -2.22
N THR A 71 -4.58 -11.50 -2.39
CA THR A 71 -4.25 -12.56 -1.43
C THR A 71 -3.41 -12.04 -0.26
N SER A 72 -2.70 -10.94 -0.45
CA SER A 72 -2.09 -10.16 0.63
C SER A 72 -1.80 -8.73 0.21
N LEU A 73 -2.04 -7.82 1.12
CA LEU A 73 -1.61 -6.44 1.08
C LEU A 73 -0.80 -6.19 2.35
N VAL A 74 0.48 -5.83 2.22
CA VAL A 74 1.37 -5.66 3.36
C VAL A 74 2.18 -4.38 3.19
N GLY A 75 2.22 -3.54 4.22
CA GLY A 75 2.96 -2.30 4.11
C GLY A 75 3.16 -1.57 5.42
N ASN A 76 3.72 -0.40 5.30
CA ASN A 76 3.90 0.51 6.41
C ASN A 76 3.59 1.96 6.03
N VAL A 77 3.19 2.71 7.03
CA VAL A 77 3.04 4.17 7.01
C VAL A 77 4.27 4.76 7.68
N THR A 78 4.86 5.76 7.07
CA THR A 78 5.95 6.57 7.60
C THR A 78 5.78 8.00 7.12
N THR A 79 6.77 8.86 7.35
CA THR A 79 6.76 10.23 6.83
C THR A 79 7.99 10.53 5.98
N LYS A 80 7.84 11.40 5.00
CA LYS A 80 8.96 11.98 4.24
C LYS A 80 8.71 13.47 4.04
N ASP A 81 9.65 14.29 4.48
CA ASP A 81 9.57 15.77 4.39
C ASP A 81 8.28 16.36 5.00
N GLY A 82 7.73 15.67 6.02
CA GLY A 82 6.48 16.04 6.70
C GLY A 82 5.22 15.41 6.11
N ASP A 83 5.27 14.85 4.93
CA ASP A 83 4.16 14.20 4.26
C ASP A 83 4.04 12.70 4.60
N VAL A 84 2.82 12.16 4.49
CA VAL A 84 2.56 10.72 4.60
C VAL A 84 3.25 9.97 3.47
N TYR A 85 4.06 8.99 3.84
CA TYR A 85 4.75 8.08 2.92
C TYR A 85 4.29 6.65 3.15
N LEU A 86 3.62 6.08 2.15
CA LEU A 86 3.18 4.68 2.15
C LEU A 86 4.18 3.82 1.39
N HIS A 87 4.55 2.69 1.99
CA HIS A 87 5.30 1.64 1.31
C HIS A 87 4.54 0.33 1.42
N ILE A 88 3.93 -0.09 0.31
CA ILE A 88 3.00 -1.21 0.27
C ILE A 88 3.41 -2.18 -0.84
N HIS A 89 3.40 -3.46 -0.53
CA HIS A 89 3.48 -4.55 -1.48
C HIS A 89 2.13 -5.27 -1.57
N ILE A 90 1.83 -5.81 -2.73
CA ILE A 90 0.61 -6.55 -3.01
C ILE A 90 0.95 -7.90 -3.65
N ASN A 91 0.23 -8.95 -3.26
CA ASN A 91 0.11 -10.18 -4.02
C ASN A 91 -1.35 -10.36 -4.42
N PHE A 92 -1.57 -10.78 -5.67
CA PHE A 92 -2.91 -10.99 -6.22
C PHE A 92 -2.93 -12.21 -7.11
N GLY A 93 -3.99 -13.01 -6.98
CA GLY A 93 -4.23 -14.22 -7.77
C GLY A 93 -5.25 -13.97 -8.87
N ASP A 94 -5.04 -14.56 -10.03
CA ASP A 94 -6.00 -14.58 -11.13
C ASP A 94 -6.96 -15.78 -11.05
N GLU A 95 -7.85 -15.94 -12.05
CA GLU A 95 -8.86 -17.01 -12.12
C GLU A 95 -8.23 -18.42 -12.18
N ASP A 96 -6.99 -18.54 -12.65
CA ASP A 96 -6.25 -19.79 -12.68
C ASP A 96 -5.51 -20.07 -11.36
N GLY A 97 -5.60 -19.16 -10.39
CA GLY A 97 -4.90 -19.25 -9.11
C GLY A 97 -3.41 -18.89 -9.19
N LEU A 98 -2.95 -18.31 -10.31
CA LEU A 98 -1.58 -17.85 -10.45
C LEU A 98 -1.38 -16.53 -9.73
N VAL A 99 -0.47 -16.51 -8.77
CA VAL A 99 -0.17 -15.33 -7.95
C VAL A 99 0.96 -14.51 -8.56
N LYS A 100 0.72 -13.20 -8.64
CA LYS A 100 1.69 -12.17 -9.03
C LYS A 100 1.82 -11.16 -7.89
N GLY A 101 2.95 -10.48 -7.80
CA GLY A 101 3.13 -9.49 -6.75
C GLY A 101 4.32 -8.58 -6.99
N GLY A 102 4.38 -7.51 -6.19
CA GLY A 102 5.44 -6.52 -6.23
C GLY A 102 5.11 -5.27 -5.41
N HIS A 103 5.90 -4.23 -5.61
CA HIS A 103 5.60 -2.92 -5.04
C HIS A 103 4.31 -2.37 -5.64
N LEU A 104 3.35 -2.03 -4.78
CA LEU A 104 2.06 -1.50 -5.23
C LEU A 104 2.24 -0.06 -5.76
N VAL A 105 1.93 0.12 -7.04
CA VAL A 105 1.87 1.44 -7.68
C VAL A 105 0.44 1.96 -7.70
N LYS A 106 -0.51 1.09 -8.06
CA LYS A 106 -1.94 1.40 -8.10
C LYS A 106 -2.77 0.11 -8.08
N ALA A 107 -3.89 0.11 -7.35
CA ALA A 107 -4.91 -0.94 -7.47
C ALA A 107 -6.31 -0.37 -7.24
N THR A 108 -7.24 -0.72 -8.13
CA THR A 108 -8.66 -0.33 -8.07
C THR A 108 -9.49 -1.50 -7.59
N ILE A 109 -10.34 -1.26 -6.61
CA ILE A 109 -11.19 -2.29 -5.99
C ILE A 109 -12.37 -2.64 -6.89
N SER A 110 -12.55 -3.92 -7.18
CA SER A 110 -13.66 -4.42 -8.01
C SER A 110 -14.91 -4.79 -7.22
N ALA A 111 -14.75 -5.19 -5.94
CA ALA A 111 -15.83 -5.56 -5.04
C ALA A 111 -15.64 -4.89 -3.67
N THR A 112 -14.72 -5.40 -2.86
CA THR A 112 -14.36 -4.86 -1.54
C THR A 112 -12.87 -5.05 -1.28
N SER A 113 -12.30 -4.23 -0.40
CA SER A 113 -11.03 -4.53 0.25
C SER A 113 -11.16 -4.26 1.74
N GLU A 114 -10.66 -5.18 2.55
CA GLU A 114 -10.68 -5.14 4.00
C GLU A 114 -9.26 -5.01 4.50
N ILE A 115 -9.00 -3.91 5.21
CA ILE A 115 -7.65 -3.52 5.59
C ILE A 115 -7.62 -3.22 7.08
N ILE A 116 -6.60 -3.72 7.75
CA ILE A 116 -6.24 -3.29 9.11
C ILE A 116 -5.02 -2.39 9.01
N LEU A 117 -5.15 -1.18 9.56
CA LEU A 117 -4.05 -0.27 9.75
C LEU A 117 -3.82 -0.12 11.26
N ARG A 118 -2.71 -0.66 11.75
CA ARG A 118 -2.33 -0.58 13.17
C ARG A 118 -1.35 0.58 13.36
N ILE A 119 -1.70 1.50 14.26
CA ILE A 119 -0.84 2.62 14.62
C ILE A 119 0.32 2.10 15.48
N ILE A 120 1.51 2.59 15.21
CA ILE A 120 2.68 2.44 16.06
C ILE A 120 2.97 3.83 16.63
N GLU A 121 3.02 3.94 17.94
CA GLU A 121 3.33 5.21 18.58
C GLU A 121 4.75 5.63 18.27
N GLY A 122 4.92 6.81 17.67
CA GLY A 122 6.21 7.33 17.26
C GLY A 122 6.20 7.92 15.86
N ASN A 123 7.39 8.14 15.32
CA ASN A 123 7.61 8.63 13.96
C ASN A 123 8.90 8.05 13.41
N VAL A 124 8.87 7.58 12.18
CA VAL A 124 10.06 7.18 11.41
C VAL A 124 10.02 7.95 10.09
N GLY A 125 11.10 8.68 9.83
CA GLY A 125 11.28 9.42 8.59
C GLY A 125 11.77 8.54 7.45
N ARG A 126 11.88 9.16 6.26
CA ARG A 126 12.53 8.55 5.10
C ARG A 126 13.53 9.48 4.47
N LYS A 127 14.68 8.91 4.08
CA LYS A 127 15.77 9.64 3.43
C LYS A 127 16.22 8.90 2.19
N LEU A 128 16.46 9.65 1.12
CA LEU A 128 17.03 9.10 -0.11
C LEU A 128 18.44 8.56 0.15
N ASN A 129 18.64 7.27 -0.12
CA ASN A 129 19.97 6.69 -0.20
C ASN A 129 20.46 6.79 -1.65
N PRO A 130 21.49 7.59 -1.95
CA PRO A 130 21.94 7.84 -3.31
C PRO A 130 22.61 6.62 -3.96
N GLU A 131 23.17 5.71 -3.16
CA GLU A 131 23.79 4.49 -3.65
C GLU A 131 22.73 3.51 -4.16
N ILE A 132 21.66 3.30 -3.39
CA ILE A 132 20.55 2.39 -3.73
C ILE A 132 19.55 3.07 -4.68
N GLY A 133 19.28 4.38 -4.47
CA GLY A 133 18.29 5.14 -5.24
C GLY A 133 16.86 5.07 -4.66
N LEU A 134 16.70 4.61 -3.41
CA LEU A 134 15.41 4.50 -2.73
C LEU A 134 15.37 5.34 -1.44
N ASN A 135 14.14 5.70 -1.04
CA ASN A 135 13.89 6.32 0.26
C ASN A 135 13.87 5.22 1.34
N LEU A 136 14.94 5.11 2.11
CA LEU A 136 15.06 4.17 3.21
C LEU A 136 14.56 4.77 4.52
N PHE A 137 14.33 3.95 5.54
CA PHE A 137 14.09 4.43 6.90
C PHE A 137 15.25 5.30 7.36
N ASP A 138 14.92 6.43 7.98
CA ASP A 138 15.86 7.36 8.60
C ASP A 138 15.68 7.29 10.12
N PHE A 139 16.61 6.60 10.78
CA PHE A 139 16.64 6.41 12.23
C PHE A 139 17.57 7.40 12.90
#